data_06d342f229dcdc513f1070beab84d9b7
#
_entry.id   06d342f229dcdc513f1070beab84d9b7
#
_cell.length_a   1.000
_cell.length_b   1.000
_cell.length_c   1.000
_cell.angle_alpha   90.00
_cell.angle_beta   90.00
_cell.angle_gamma   90.00
#
_symmetry.space_group_name_H-M   'P 1'
#
loop_
_entity.id
_entity.type
_entity.pdbx_description
1 polymer ?
#
loop_
_entity_poly.entity_id
_entity_poly.type
_entity_poly.pdbx_seq_one_letter_code
_entity_poly.pdbx_strand_id
1 'polypeptide(L)'
;MRATRMSVVDFWKNETLGDGFNIRVAHGVNSWPDLVDQLHEPFLNKSMLIEGDVFLQTGRRPRHRAIPVMRADARTADRITFKEWLREVANLRKAIKINFRSTEVIRPVLQYLYASQADPLAPVLQYPVILHANVFRSARSIENVVDPSSFVDRARRLFPDATLSLGWTKQSNYSLLSSKYKRLTWSQLFQILEYIARLDQPVMLSVRLSVVSNSKEQLLWLLGMDKAVSLLIWSDEDDTDIDWASVVEIRRLATKNRVLYDLLPRHREIIQRIPVQPVIVKNEPKFSLSQWRAVEFATSQDMLSTVVRSRRGAVFLGHPAALLLSQTPPPLFPNSQHVEGKVHFMTKRTKHEINIDDRTGLVIYLLDKVQELESPEIKNALKVFIGYDGRVMIENKDMPQRYYETKSVGQLPVAECYGFFVTDKGWRVQADVWTTECGTMTKKRRRKDIVRMELDTPFLNQRSLRNVVVAKSGDGVVDFLLEELHHNSARIPAISIAVVVIALRWLL
;
A
#
# COMPACT_ATOMS: atom_id res chain seq x y z
N MET A 1 21.85 -13.28 -2.11
CA MET A 1 20.43 -13.20 -1.67
C MET A 1 20.01 -14.62 -1.34
N ARG A 2 19.50 -14.93 -0.14
CA ARG A 2 19.02 -16.27 0.17
C ARG A 2 17.79 -16.55 -0.72
N ALA A 3 17.69 -17.76 -1.28
CA ALA A 3 16.61 -18.11 -2.21
C ALA A 3 15.20 -17.98 -1.57
N THR A 4 15.11 -18.08 -0.25
CA THR A 4 13.88 -17.87 0.54
C THR A 4 13.30 -16.45 0.44
N ARG A 5 14.13 -15.44 0.15
CA ARG A 5 13.70 -14.03 -0.09
C ARG A 5 13.28 -13.75 -1.52
N MET A 6 13.55 -14.65 -2.43
CA MET A 6 13.19 -14.50 -3.82
C MET A 6 11.68 -14.70 -3.98
N SER A 7 11.03 -13.94 -4.87
CA SER A 7 9.64 -14.22 -5.21
C SER A 7 9.52 -15.56 -5.93
N VAL A 8 8.36 -16.22 -5.82
CA VAL A 8 8.11 -17.49 -6.53
C VAL A 8 8.28 -17.32 -8.03
N VAL A 9 7.84 -16.20 -8.58
CA VAL A 9 7.93 -15.91 -10.02
C VAL A 9 9.38 -15.70 -10.46
N ASP A 10 10.17 -14.99 -9.66
CA ASP A 10 11.58 -14.77 -9.98
C ASP A 10 12.41 -16.05 -9.85
N PHE A 11 12.06 -16.91 -8.91
CA PHE A 11 12.67 -18.23 -8.76
C PHE A 11 12.41 -19.14 -9.98
N TRP A 12 11.19 -19.12 -10.49
CA TRP A 12 10.77 -19.87 -11.68
C TRP A 12 10.81 -19.04 -12.97
N LYS A 13 11.65 -18.01 -13.03
CA LYS A 13 11.65 -17.04 -14.12
C LYS A 13 11.80 -17.66 -15.51
N ASN A 14 12.64 -18.68 -15.64
CA ASN A 14 12.89 -19.32 -16.94
C ASN A 14 11.66 -20.10 -17.43
N GLU A 15 11.00 -20.83 -16.53
CA GLU A 15 9.82 -21.66 -16.83
C GLU A 15 8.55 -20.83 -17.02
N THR A 16 8.46 -19.70 -16.36
CA THR A 16 7.27 -18.83 -16.38
C THR A 16 7.41 -17.61 -17.30
N LEU A 17 8.61 -17.41 -17.88
CA LEU A 17 8.96 -16.18 -18.61
C LEU A 17 8.74 -14.90 -17.76
N GLY A 18 8.90 -15.03 -16.42
CA GLY A 18 8.68 -13.97 -15.47
C GLY A 18 7.21 -13.55 -15.29
N ASP A 19 6.26 -14.37 -15.71
CA ASP A 19 4.83 -14.11 -15.58
C ASP A 19 4.20 -15.01 -14.51
N GLY A 20 3.69 -14.39 -13.42
CA GLY A 20 3.03 -15.11 -12.32
C GLY A 20 1.75 -15.83 -12.72
N PHE A 21 1.19 -15.53 -13.90
CA PHE A 21 0.09 -16.29 -14.46
C PHE A 21 0.47 -17.73 -14.79
N ASN A 22 1.73 -17.99 -15.06
CA ASN A 22 2.25 -19.31 -15.42
C ASN A 22 2.68 -20.15 -14.21
N ILE A 23 2.57 -19.64 -13.00
CA ILE A 23 2.80 -20.42 -11.78
C ILE A 23 1.68 -21.45 -11.60
N ARG A 24 2.07 -22.70 -11.37
CA ARG A 24 1.17 -23.81 -11.06
C ARG A 24 1.23 -24.14 -9.59
N VAL A 25 0.08 -24.17 -8.93
CA VAL A 25 -0.07 -24.38 -7.48
C VAL A 25 -0.68 -25.74 -7.22
N ALA A 26 -0.08 -26.52 -6.32
CA ALA A 26 -0.69 -27.71 -5.75
C ALA A 26 -1.31 -27.34 -4.39
N HIS A 27 -2.62 -27.45 -4.31
CA HIS A 27 -3.41 -27.11 -3.14
C HIS A 27 -3.57 -28.25 -2.17
N GLY A 28 -3.67 -27.92 -0.87
CA GLY A 28 -4.10 -28.84 0.15
C GLY A 28 -3.22 -30.08 0.27
N VAL A 29 -1.93 -29.95 0.03
CA VAL A 29 -0.98 -31.07 0.16
C VAL A 29 -0.77 -31.34 1.64
N ASN A 30 -1.72 -32.03 2.26
CA ASN A 30 -1.85 -32.16 3.71
C ASN A 30 -1.70 -33.60 4.22
N SER A 31 -1.51 -34.57 3.33
CA SER A 31 -1.43 -35.99 3.65
C SER A 31 -0.27 -36.67 2.92
N TRP A 32 0.07 -37.90 3.32
CA TRP A 32 1.03 -38.72 2.64
C TRP A 32 0.66 -39.02 1.17
N PRO A 33 -0.59 -39.39 0.83
CA PRO A 33 -0.98 -39.54 -0.56
C PRO A 33 -0.74 -38.28 -1.39
N ASP A 34 -1.13 -37.09 -0.90
CA ASP A 34 -0.95 -35.83 -1.60
C ASP A 34 0.54 -35.56 -1.88
N LEU A 35 1.44 -35.89 -0.92
CA LEU A 35 2.89 -35.73 -1.09
C LEU A 35 3.43 -36.71 -2.14
N VAL A 36 2.96 -37.96 -2.14
CA VAL A 36 3.36 -38.99 -3.12
C VAL A 36 2.96 -38.52 -4.52
N ASP A 37 1.77 -37.96 -4.69
CA ASP A 37 1.33 -37.40 -5.96
C ASP A 37 2.28 -36.29 -6.45
N GLN A 38 2.78 -35.45 -5.55
CA GLN A 38 3.73 -34.39 -5.88
C GLN A 38 5.11 -34.92 -6.29
N LEU A 39 5.50 -36.11 -5.82
CA LEU A 39 6.74 -36.78 -6.21
C LEU A 39 6.64 -37.38 -7.62
N HIS A 40 5.48 -37.88 -8.01
CA HIS A 40 5.20 -38.58 -9.24
C HIS A 40 4.57 -37.74 -10.35
N GLU A 41 4.45 -36.44 -10.15
CA GLU A 41 3.89 -35.53 -11.17
C GLU A 41 4.61 -35.60 -12.51
N PRO A 42 3.90 -35.67 -13.63
CA PRO A 42 4.48 -35.56 -14.95
C PRO A 42 5.26 -34.28 -15.15
N PHE A 43 6.41 -34.31 -15.77
CA PHE A 43 7.31 -33.17 -15.94
C PHE A 43 6.62 -31.92 -16.54
N LEU A 44 5.74 -32.12 -17.54
CA LEU A 44 5.04 -31.02 -18.22
C LEU A 44 4.00 -30.30 -17.36
N ASN A 45 3.44 -30.97 -16.36
CA ASN A 45 2.39 -30.42 -15.48
C ASN A 45 2.85 -30.22 -14.04
N LYS A 46 4.14 -30.33 -13.80
CA LYS A 46 4.69 -30.24 -12.46
C LYS A 46 4.32 -28.95 -11.77
N SER A 47 3.77 -29.04 -10.56
CA SER A 47 3.50 -27.87 -9.71
C SER A 47 4.80 -27.16 -9.34
N MET A 48 4.74 -25.85 -9.18
CA MET A 48 5.87 -24.98 -8.85
C MET A 48 5.80 -24.48 -7.41
N LEU A 49 4.60 -24.45 -6.85
CA LEU A 49 4.28 -24.02 -5.49
C LEU A 49 3.40 -25.06 -4.82
N ILE A 50 3.82 -25.57 -3.67
CA ILE A 50 3.05 -26.49 -2.82
C ILE A 50 2.41 -25.69 -1.68
N GLU A 51 1.11 -25.88 -1.50
CA GLU A 51 0.34 -25.28 -0.41
C GLU A 51 -0.10 -26.35 0.58
N GLY A 52 0.16 -26.10 1.89
CA GLY A 52 -0.28 -26.98 2.97
C GLY A 52 -0.86 -26.20 4.15
N ASP A 53 -1.87 -26.80 4.80
CA ASP A 53 -2.60 -26.23 5.92
C ASP A 53 -2.08 -26.78 7.25
N VAL A 54 -1.62 -25.91 8.14
CA VAL A 54 -1.08 -26.30 9.43
C VAL A 54 -2.04 -25.95 10.56
N PHE A 55 -2.31 -26.93 11.39
CA PHE A 55 -3.14 -26.85 12.61
C PHE A 55 -2.34 -27.26 13.84
N LEU A 56 -2.80 -26.85 15.00
CA LEU A 56 -2.28 -27.31 16.26
C LEU A 56 -3.10 -28.49 16.76
N GLN A 57 -2.47 -29.66 16.87
CA GLN A 57 -3.09 -30.80 17.53
C GLN A 57 -2.83 -30.72 19.01
N THR A 58 -3.86 -30.55 19.81
CA THR A 58 -3.79 -30.65 21.26
C THR A 58 -3.80 -32.12 21.68
N GLY A 59 -2.90 -32.53 22.58
CA GLY A 59 -2.88 -33.88 23.12
C GLY A 59 -4.14 -34.18 23.95
N ARG A 60 -4.61 -35.43 23.93
CA ARG A 60 -5.77 -35.87 24.74
C ARG A 60 -5.53 -35.81 26.25
N ARG A 61 -4.30 -35.62 26.69
CA ARG A 61 -3.92 -35.49 28.11
C ARG A 61 -3.23 -34.15 28.37
N PRO A 62 -3.43 -33.49 29.50
CA PRO A 62 -2.89 -32.15 29.79
C PRO A 62 -1.35 -32.03 29.71
N ARG A 63 -0.61 -33.14 29.77
CA ARG A 63 0.84 -33.17 29.70
C ARG A 63 1.43 -33.40 28.30
N HIS A 64 0.59 -33.69 27.27
CA HIS A 64 1.08 -33.87 25.93
C HIS A 64 1.26 -32.53 25.25
N ARG A 65 2.51 -32.25 24.76
CA ARG A 65 2.81 -31.06 24.00
C ARG A 65 1.91 -31.01 22.75
N ALA A 66 1.35 -29.85 22.51
CA ALA A 66 0.65 -29.57 21.27
C ALA A 66 1.62 -29.64 20.08
N ILE A 67 1.27 -30.38 19.05
CA ILE A 67 2.13 -30.66 17.88
C ILE A 67 1.50 -30.05 16.64
N PRO A 68 2.26 -29.28 15.82
CA PRO A 68 1.79 -28.85 14.50
C PRO A 68 1.62 -30.04 13.57
N VAL A 69 0.45 -30.14 12.94
CA VAL A 69 0.08 -31.19 12.01
C VAL A 69 -0.52 -30.60 10.73
N MET A 70 -0.30 -31.26 9.61
CA MET A 70 -0.93 -30.91 8.33
C MET A 70 -2.27 -31.64 8.23
N ARG A 71 -3.29 -30.94 7.80
CA ARG A 71 -4.62 -31.50 7.56
C ARG A 71 -5.52 -30.52 6.81
N ALA A 72 -6.51 -31.05 6.08
CA ALA A 72 -7.46 -30.23 5.33
C ALA A 72 -8.44 -29.47 6.26
N ASP A 73 -8.88 -30.11 7.33
CA ASP A 73 -9.76 -29.53 8.35
C ASP A 73 -9.51 -30.12 9.74
N ALA A 74 -10.25 -29.62 10.73
CA ALA A 74 -10.13 -30.07 12.11
C ALA A 74 -10.59 -31.55 12.34
N ARG A 75 -11.30 -32.17 11.39
CA ARG A 75 -11.92 -33.51 11.51
C ARG A 75 -11.15 -34.60 10.80
N THR A 76 -10.22 -34.25 9.89
CA THR A 76 -9.44 -35.20 9.09
C THR A 76 -8.66 -36.16 10.00
N ALA A 77 -8.76 -37.48 9.73
CA ALA A 77 -8.10 -38.52 10.52
C ALA A 77 -6.62 -38.69 10.17
N ASP A 78 -6.27 -38.61 8.90
CA ASP A 78 -4.90 -38.71 8.42
C ASP A 78 -4.10 -37.49 8.85
N ARG A 79 -2.95 -37.76 9.48
CA ARG A 79 -2.14 -36.71 10.09
C ARG A 79 -0.69 -36.98 9.79
N ILE A 80 -0.12 -36.08 9.00
CA ILE A 80 1.32 -35.94 8.90
C ILE A 80 1.75 -34.78 9.78
N THR A 81 2.81 -34.94 10.57
CA THR A 81 3.33 -33.82 11.36
C THR A 81 3.93 -32.76 10.44
N PHE A 82 3.89 -31.49 10.84
CA PHE A 82 4.53 -30.41 10.09
C PHE A 82 6.02 -30.70 9.85
N LYS A 83 6.70 -31.35 10.80
CA LYS A 83 8.09 -31.73 10.70
C LYS A 83 8.33 -32.75 9.57
N GLU A 84 7.52 -33.78 9.50
CA GLU A 84 7.60 -34.80 8.44
C GLU A 84 7.29 -34.18 7.07
N TRP A 85 6.20 -33.42 6.98
CA TRP A 85 5.81 -32.71 5.78
C TRP A 85 6.93 -31.80 5.26
N LEU A 86 7.52 -30.97 6.14
CA LEU A 86 8.58 -30.05 5.75
C LEU A 86 9.82 -30.77 5.23
N ARG A 87 10.17 -31.91 5.82
CA ARG A 87 11.31 -32.72 5.36
C ARG A 87 11.09 -33.22 3.94
N GLU A 88 9.89 -33.70 3.62
CA GLU A 88 9.59 -34.22 2.29
C GLU A 88 9.52 -33.09 1.25
N VAL A 89 8.80 -32.02 1.51
CA VAL A 89 8.68 -30.92 0.54
C VAL A 89 9.99 -30.17 0.31
N ALA A 90 10.89 -30.12 1.29
CA ALA A 90 12.21 -29.50 1.12
C ALA A 90 13.05 -30.19 0.04
N ASN A 91 12.80 -31.48 -0.24
CA ASN A 91 13.48 -32.25 -1.25
C ASN A 91 12.87 -32.08 -2.67
N LEU A 92 11.67 -31.52 -2.79
CA LEU A 92 10.93 -31.46 -4.05
C LEU A 92 11.36 -30.31 -4.99
N ARG A 93 12.29 -29.47 -4.61
CA ARG A 93 12.71 -28.28 -5.40
C ARG A 93 11.54 -27.39 -5.82
N LYS A 94 10.56 -27.19 -4.94
CA LYS A 94 9.36 -26.39 -5.17
C LYS A 94 9.28 -25.28 -4.12
N ALA A 95 8.68 -24.14 -4.47
CA ALA A 95 8.29 -23.13 -3.49
C ALA A 95 7.21 -23.70 -2.55
N ILE A 96 7.14 -23.20 -1.34
CA ILE A 96 6.16 -23.68 -0.36
C ILE A 96 5.33 -22.51 0.19
N LYS A 97 4.04 -22.78 0.39
CA LYS A 97 3.10 -21.87 1.07
C LYS A 97 2.51 -22.59 2.28
N ILE A 98 2.75 -22.07 3.46
CA ILE A 98 2.31 -22.61 4.74
C ILE A 98 1.14 -21.77 5.23
N ASN A 99 -0.06 -22.36 5.29
CA ASN A 99 -1.26 -21.69 5.74
C ASN A 99 -1.47 -21.93 7.25
N PHE A 100 -1.34 -20.89 8.04
CA PHE A 100 -1.61 -20.90 9.48
C PHE A 100 -3.12 -20.80 9.72
N ARG A 101 -3.71 -21.86 10.30
CA ARG A 101 -5.15 -21.93 10.50
C ARG A 101 -5.63 -21.45 11.88
N SER A 102 -4.71 -21.13 12.78
CA SER A 102 -5.01 -20.53 14.09
C SER A 102 -3.82 -19.72 14.63
N THR A 103 -4.08 -18.83 15.57
CA THR A 103 -3.04 -18.02 16.22
C THR A 103 -2.06 -18.88 17.02
N GLU A 104 -2.54 -19.96 17.66
CA GLU A 104 -1.75 -20.81 18.56
C GLU A 104 -0.67 -21.59 17.81
N VAL A 105 -0.91 -21.94 16.53
CA VAL A 105 0.03 -22.72 15.72
C VAL A 105 1.22 -21.89 15.22
N ILE A 106 1.11 -20.56 15.22
CA ILE A 106 2.16 -19.67 14.70
C ILE A 106 3.50 -19.91 15.41
N ARG A 107 3.52 -19.83 16.73
CA ARG A 107 4.75 -19.93 17.51
C ARG A 107 5.46 -21.27 17.32
N PRO A 108 4.80 -22.43 17.48
CA PRO A 108 5.45 -23.73 17.30
C PRO A 108 6.05 -23.94 15.91
N VAL A 109 5.32 -23.54 14.87
CA VAL A 109 5.80 -23.68 13.46
C VAL A 109 6.99 -22.77 13.19
N LEU A 110 6.90 -21.48 13.56
CA LEU A 110 8.01 -20.54 13.34
C LEU A 110 9.25 -20.88 14.16
N GLN A 111 9.09 -21.37 15.40
CA GLN A 111 10.21 -21.85 16.20
C GLN A 111 10.89 -23.07 15.55
N TYR A 112 10.10 -23.98 14.96
CA TYR A 112 10.64 -25.12 14.22
C TYR A 112 11.40 -24.66 12.98
N LEU A 113 10.84 -23.76 12.16
CA LEU A 113 11.51 -23.18 11.00
C LEU A 113 12.80 -22.44 11.39
N TYR A 114 12.80 -21.70 12.48
CA TYR A 114 13.98 -21.01 12.99
C TYR A 114 15.07 -22.00 13.43
N ALA A 115 14.70 -23.01 14.19
CA ALA A 115 15.64 -24.02 14.66
C ALA A 115 16.24 -24.81 13.51
N SER A 116 15.45 -25.13 12.48
CA SER A 116 15.92 -25.86 11.29
C SER A 116 16.95 -25.08 10.47
N GLN A 117 16.96 -23.75 10.54
CA GLN A 117 18.01 -22.95 9.87
C GLN A 117 19.39 -23.06 10.53
N ALA A 118 19.42 -23.36 11.82
CA ALA A 118 20.65 -23.49 12.60
C ALA A 118 21.13 -24.95 12.69
N ASP A 119 20.30 -25.93 12.37
CA ASP A 119 20.62 -27.36 12.41
C ASP A 119 21.21 -27.83 11.08
N PRO A 120 22.49 -28.23 11.03
CA PRO A 120 23.11 -28.71 9.79
C PRO A 120 22.50 -30.01 9.28
N LEU A 121 21.76 -30.76 10.09
CA LEU A 121 21.07 -32.00 9.72
C LEU A 121 19.61 -31.76 9.31
N ALA A 122 19.08 -30.55 9.51
CA ALA A 122 17.74 -30.23 9.06
C ALA A 122 17.71 -29.95 7.57
N PRO A 123 16.58 -30.21 6.90
CA PRO A 123 16.42 -29.86 5.50
C PRO A 123 16.56 -28.34 5.32
N VAL A 124 17.55 -27.93 4.54
CA VAL A 124 17.76 -26.52 4.23
C VAL A 124 16.69 -26.08 3.24
N LEU A 125 15.86 -25.14 3.64
CA LEU A 125 14.90 -24.51 2.73
C LEU A 125 15.65 -23.61 1.73
N GLN A 126 15.89 -24.14 0.54
CA GLN A 126 16.61 -23.46 -0.54
C GLN A 126 15.67 -22.75 -1.53
N TYR A 127 14.37 -22.78 -1.27
CA TYR A 127 13.31 -22.34 -2.19
C TYR A 127 12.46 -21.26 -1.53
N PRO A 128 11.71 -20.47 -2.31
CA PRO A 128 10.82 -19.44 -1.78
C PRO A 128 9.81 -20.01 -0.78
N VAL A 129 9.65 -19.32 0.33
CA VAL A 129 8.70 -19.66 1.40
C VAL A 129 7.68 -18.55 1.52
N ILE A 130 6.41 -18.90 1.48
CA ILE A 130 5.28 -18.01 1.74
C ILE A 130 4.63 -18.46 3.06
N LEU A 131 4.58 -17.56 4.03
CA LEU A 131 3.84 -17.75 5.28
C LEU A 131 2.49 -17.05 5.12
N HIS A 132 1.39 -17.80 5.11
CA HIS A 132 0.06 -17.28 4.87
C HIS A 132 -0.83 -17.42 6.09
N ALA A 133 -1.61 -16.35 6.39
CA ALA A 133 -2.68 -16.39 7.38
C ALA A 133 -3.85 -15.50 6.96
N ASN A 134 -5.07 -15.93 7.28
CA ASN A 134 -6.26 -15.12 7.17
C ASN A 134 -6.37 -14.19 8.40
N VAL A 135 -5.78 -13.01 8.27
CA VAL A 135 -5.66 -12.02 9.35
C VAL A 135 -6.76 -10.96 9.33
N PHE A 136 -7.50 -10.88 8.24
CA PHE A 136 -8.62 -9.95 8.10
C PHE A 136 -9.96 -10.69 8.10
N ARG A 137 -10.94 -10.14 8.83
CA ARG A 137 -12.28 -10.69 8.85
C ARG A 137 -13.08 -10.25 7.63
N SER A 138 -13.57 -11.19 6.87
CA SER A 138 -14.55 -10.93 5.81
C SER A 138 -15.94 -10.70 6.39
N ALA A 139 -16.77 -9.95 5.68
CA ALA A 139 -18.18 -9.78 6.05
C ALA A 139 -18.89 -11.14 6.16
N ARG A 140 -19.66 -11.33 7.22
CA ARG A 140 -20.41 -12.58 7.50
C ARG A 140 -19.55 -13.85 7.61
N SER A 141 -18.26 -13.73 7.84
CA SER A 141 -17.44 -14.90 8.12
C SER A 141 -17.63 -15.41 9.53
N ILE A 142 -17.74 -16.73 9.67
CA ILE A 142 -17.79 -17.47 10.95
C ILE A 142 -16.40 -18.00 11.34
N GLU A 143 -15.44 -17.94 10.44
CA GLU A 143 -14.08 -18.41 10.70
C GLU A 143 -13.36 -17.51 11.72
N ASN A 144 -12.53 -18.13 12.53
CA ASN A 144 -11.63 -17.38 13.41
C ASN A 144 -10.53 -16.70 12.60
N VAL A 145 -10.29 -15.45 12.93
CA VAL A 145 -9.19 -14.67 12.38
C VAL A 145 -7.91 -15.05 13.11
N VAL A 146 -6.83 -15.25 12.39
CA VAL A 146 -5.49 -15.33 12.97
C VAL A 146 -5.09 -13.92 13.43
N ASP A 147 -4.58 -13.79 14.66
CA ASP A 147 -4.19 -12.49 15.18
C ASP A 147 -3.08 -11.86 14.34
N PRO A 148 -3.35 -10.70 13.68
CA PRO A 148 -2.42 -10.10 12.75
C PRO A 148 -1.11 -9.67 13.40
N SER A 149 -1.16 -9.09 14.59
CA SER A 149 0.04 -8.64 15.31
C SER A 149 0.93 -9.82 15.69
N SER A 150 0.37 -10.88 16.27
CA SER A 150 1.12 -12.10 16.58
C SER A 150 1.73 -12.75 15.34
N PHE A 151 1.01 -12.76 14.22
CA PHE A 151 1.51 -13.35 12.97
C PHE A 151 2.66 -12.53 12.40
N VAL A 152 2.46 -11.25 12.17
CA VAL A 152 3.43 -10.35 11.54
C VAL A 152 4.69 -10.23 12.40
N ASP A 153 4.55 -9.94 13.70
CA ASP A 153 5.70 -9.71 14.58
C ASP A 153 6.55 -10.97 14.79
N ARG A 154 5.90 -12.14 14.90
CA ARG A 154 6.64 -13.40 15.06
C ARG A 154 7.33 -13.83 13.78
N ALA A 155 6.66 -13.71 12.62
CA ALA A 155 7.24 -14.04 11.35
C ALA A 155 8.44 -13.12 11.04
N ARG A 156 8.31 -11.81 11.25
CA ARG A 156 9.41 -10.86 11.09
C ARG A 156 10.64 -11.20 11.94
N ARG A 157 10.42 -11.63 13.20
CA ARG A 157 11.52 -11.93 14.13
C ARG A 157 12.15 -13.29 13.90
N LEU A 158 11.32 -14.32 13.62
CA LEU A 158 11.79 -15.71 13.60
C LEU A 158 12.10 -16.22 12.18
N PHE A 159 11.44 -15.67 11.15
CA PHE A 159 11.65 -16.09 9.77
C PHE A 159 11.56 -14.91 8.79
N PRO A 160 12.47 -13.93 8.88
CA PRO A 160 12.42 -12.67 8.10
C PRO A 160 12.66 -12.86 6.61
N ASP A 161 13.12 -14.01 6.17
CA ASP A 161 13.42 -14.29 4.76
C ASP A 161 12.20 -14.80 3.98
N ALA A 162 11.06 -15.09 4.63
CA ALA A 162 9.85 -15.52 3.94
C ALA A 162 9.03 -14.34 3.41
N THR A 163 8.22 -14.60 2.38
CA THR A 163 7.14 -13.69 1.98
C THR A 163 5.96 -13.82 2.95
N LEU A 164 5.52 -12.72 3.53
CA LEU A 164 4.30 -12.69 4.35
C LEU A 164 3.08 -12.55 3.47
N SER A 165 2.19 -13.54 3.51
CA SER A 165 0.92 -13.51 2.78
C SER A 165 -0.24 -13.27 3.74
N LEU A 166 -0.95 -12.16 3.54
CA LEU A 166 -2.08 -11.74 4.34
C LEU A 166 -3.37 -11.95 3.55
N GLY A 167 -4.36 -12.60 4.16
CA GLY A 167 -5.63 -12.91 3.52
C GLY A 167 -6.84 -12.58 4.39
N TRP A 168 -8.00 -12.85 3.83
CA TRP A 168 -9.31 -12.70 4.48
C TRP A 168 -9.91 -14.05 4.78
N THR A 169 -10.67 -14.13 5.88
CA THR A 169 -11.46 -15.32 6.22
C THR A 169 -12.49 -15.63 5.13
N LYS A 170 -12.79 -16.91 4.92
CA LYS A 170 -13.79 -17.33 3.93
C LYS A 170 -15.19 -16.83 4.34
N GLN A 171 -15.91 -16.30 3.37
CA GLN A 171 -17.28 -15.82 3.58
C GLN A 171 -18.28 -16.95 3.35
N SER A 172 -19.28 -17.06 4.24
CA SER A 172 -20.40 -17.97 4.04
C SER A 172 -21.37 -17.39 3.01
N ASN A 173 -21.93 -18.24 2.16
CA ASN A 173 -22.92 -17.86 1.13
C ASN A 173 -22.43 -16.68 0.26
N TYR A 174 -21.20 -16.78 -0.21
CA TYR A 174 -20.52 -15.69 -0.92
C TYR A 174 -21.26 -15.22 -2.18
N SER A 175 -21.85 -16.15 -2.94
CA SER A 175 -22.62 -15.84 -4.15
C SER A 175 -23.80 -14.89 -3.88
N LEU A 176 -24.40 -14.98 -2.69
CA LEU A 176 -25.55 -14.16 -2.28
C LEU A 176 -25.16 -12.76 -1.77
N LEU A 177 -23.89 -12.48 -1.62
CA LEU A 177 -23.42 -11.17 -1.15
C LEU A 177 -23.52 -10.12 -2.25
N SER A 178 -24.00 -8.93 -1.90
CA SER A 178 -23.97 -7.79 -2.81
C SER A 178 -22.54 -7.32 -3.08
N SER A 179 -22.31 -6.63 -4.21
CA SER A 179 -21.02 -6.14 -4.64
C SER A 179 -20.32 -5.25 -3.62
N LYS A 180 -21.06 -4.53 -2.77
CA LYS A 180 -20.50 -3.71 -1.69
C LYS A 180 -19.66 -4.49 -0.68
N TYR A 181 -19.92 -5.80 -0.51
CA TYR A 181 -19.16 -6.70 0.36
C TYR A 181 -18.05 -7.45 -0.38
N LYS A 182 -18.04 -7.37 -1.71
CA LYS A 182 -17.07 -8.01 -2.58
C LYS A 182 -16.03 -6.99 -3.07
N ARG A 183 -15.56 -6.10 -2.20
CA ARG A 183 -14.55 -5.08 -2.55
C ARG A 183 -13.62 -4.79 -1.39
N LEU A 184 -12.41 -4.39 -1.70
CA LEU A 184 -11.46 -3.79 -0.79
C LEU A 184 -11.74 -2.29 -0.71
N THR A 185 -12.08 -1.79 0.47
CA THR A 185 -12.30 -0.36 0.70
C THR A 185 -10.97 0.35 1.02
N TRP A 186 -10.94 1.68 0.90
CA TRP A 186 -9.79 2.47 1.33
C TRP A 186 -9.49 2.30 2.82
N SER A 187 -10.53 2.22 3.66
CA SER A 187 -10.37 1.97 5.10
C SER A 187 -9.68 0.63 5.39
N GLN A 188 -10.06 -0.43 4.68
CA GLN A 188 -9.39 -1.73 4.80
C GLN A 188 -7.95 -1.68 4.28
N LEU A 189 -7.69 -0.92 3.21
CA LEU A 189 -6.34 -0.71 2.72
C LEU A 189 -5.47 -0.02 3.79
N PHE A 190 -5.97 0.99 4.48
CA PHE A 190 -5.25 1.65 5.56
C PHE A 190 -4.94 0.69 6.72
N GLN A 191 -5.90 -0.15 7.10
CA GLN A 191 -5.66 -1.22 8.10
C GLN A 191 -4.54 -2.17 7.67
N ILE A 192 -4.50 -2.56 6.39
CA ILE A 192 -3.40 -3.38 5.86
C ILE A 192 -2.07 -2.64 6.01
N LEU A 193 -2.03 -1.37 5.61
CA LEU A 193 -0.81 -0.57 5.66
C LEU A 193 -0.26 -0.40 7.07
N GLU A 194 -1.11 -0.34 8.10
CA GLU A 194 -0.67 -0.30 9.51
C GLU A 194 0.22 -1.49 9.88
N TYR A 195 -0.09 -2.68 9.35
CA TYR A 195 0.71 -3.87 9.60
C TYR A 195 1.97 -3.97 8.73
N ILE A 196 1.88 -3.54 7.46
CA ILE A 196 2.94 -3.78 6.49
C ILE A 196 3.91 -2.61 6.29
N ALA A 197 3.54 -1.39 6.67
CA ALA A 197 4.31 -0.18 6.38
C ALA A 197 5.77 -0.25 6.85
N ARG A 198 6.02 -0.83 8.04
CA ARG A 198 7.34 -0.95 8.67
C ARG A 198 8.05 -2.29 8.41
N LEU A 199 7.52 -3.14 7.55
CA LEU A 199 8.14 -4.42 7.24
C LEU A 199 9.19 -4.27 6.15
N ASP A 200 10.38 -4.81 6.35
CA ASP A 200 11.40 -4.96 5.29
C ASP A 200 11.20 -6.25 4.47
N GLN A 201 10.38 -7.12 4.96
CA GLN A 201 10.03 -8.41 4.42
C GLN A 201 9.08 -8.26 3.24
N PRO A 202 9.18 -9.06 2.16
CA PRO A 202 8.23 -9.06 1.06
C PRO A 202 6.82 -9.41 1.55
N VAL A 203 5.83 -8.70 1.03
CA VAL A 203 4.43 -8.89 1.41
C VAL A 203 3.61 -9.31 0.20
N MET A 204 2.70 -10.27 0.41
CA MET A 204 1.73 -10.73 -0.57
C MET A 204 0.32 -10.57 0.01
N LEU A 205 -0.61 -10.05 -0.76
CA LEU A 205 -2.03 -10.05 -0.40
C LEU A 205 -2.73 -11.14 -1.18
N SER A 206 -3.40 -12.04 -0.46
CA SER A 206 -4.21 -13.11 -1.04
C SER A 206 -5.63 -12.61 -1.22
N VAL A 207 -6.05 -12.32 -2.45
CA VAL A 207 -7.29 -11.62 -2.78
C VAL A 207 -8.16 -12.49 -3.69
N ARG A 208 -9.43 -12.60 -3.36
CA ARG A 208 -10.39 -13.34 -4.18
C ARG A 208 -10.71 -12.62 -5.49
N LEU A 209 -10.85 -13.34 -6.59
CA LEU A 209 -11.04 -12.81 -7.94
C LEU A 209 -12.20 -11.81 -8.05
N SER A 210 -13.33 -12.10 -7.44
CA SER A 210 -14.48 -11.21 -7.42
C SER A 210 -14.29 -9.93 -6.60
N VAL A 211 -13.39 -9.96 -5.59
CA VAL A 211 -12.94 -8.76 -4.88
C VAL A 211 -12.02 -7.92 -5.76
N VAL A 212 -11.14 -8.57 -6.53
CA VAL A 212 -10.23 -7.92 -7.48
C VAL A 212 -11.01 -7.06 -8.48
N SER A 213 -12.08 -7.60 -9.03
CA SER A 213 -12.90 -6.92 -10.04
C SER A 213 -13.52 -5.61 -9.54
N ASN A 214 -13.79 -5.51 -8.24
CA ASN A 214 -14.42 -4.34 -7.61
C ASN A 214 -13.43 -3.43 -6.84
N SER A 215 -12.12 -3.69 -6.91
CA SER A 215 -11.10 -3.03 -6.06
C SER A 215 -9.88 -2.56 -6.85
N LYS A 216 -10.05 -2.32 -8.13
CA LYS A 216 -8.97 -2.00 -9.06
C LYS A 216 -8.07 -0.87 -8.55
N GLU A 217 -8.64 0.24 -8.12
CA GLU A 217 -7.86 1.42 -7.70
C GLU A 217 -7.00 1.13 -6.46
N GLN A 218 -7.56 0.45 -5.45
CA GLN A 218 -6.84 0.09 -4.23
C GLN A 218 -5.70 -0.91 -4.52
N LEU A 219 -5.96 -1.90 -5.37
CA LEU A 219 -4.97 -2.89 -5.74
C LEU A 219 -3.84 -2.32 -6.60
N LEU A 220 -4.16 -1.44 -7.55
CA LEU A 220 -3.16 -0.74 -8.34
C LEU A 220 -2.35 0.25 -7.48
N TRP A 221 -2.97 0.85 -6.47
CA TRP A 221 -2.25 1.67 -5.51
C TRP A 221 -1.22 0.84 -4.72
N LEU A 222 -1.61 -0.33 -4.20
CA LEU A 222 -0.72 -1.27 -3.51
C LEU A 222 0.42 -1.76 -4.40
N LEU A 223 0.12 -2.15 -5.63
CA LEU A 223 1.12 -2.58 -6.61
C LEU A 223 2.06 -1.45 -7.05
N GLY A 224 1.63 -0.20 -6.91
CA GLY A 224 2.42 1.00 -7.17
C GLY A 224 3.36 1.41 -6.04
N MET A 225 3.30 0.77 -4.86
CA MET A 225 4.18 1.08 -3.74
C MET A 225 5.65 0.91 -4.11
N ASP A 226 6.53 1.72 -3.51
CA ASP A 226 7.98 1.58 -3.61
C ASP A 226 8.50 0.31 -2.93
N LYS A 227 7.71 -0.22 -2.02
CA LYS A 227 7.93 -1.50 -1.35
C LYS A 227 7.46 -2.69 -2.20
N ALA A 228 8.13 -3.83 -2.07
CA ALA A 228 7.77 -5.06 -2.78
C ALA A 228 6.48 -5.70 -2.22
N VAL A 229 5.34 -5.19 -2.66
CA VAL A 229 4.01 -5.79 -2.43
C VAL A 229 3.60 -6.57 -3.67
N SER A 230 3.12 -7.79 -3.50
CA SER A 230 2.60 -8.67 -4.54
C SER A 230 1.16 -9.10 -4.25
N LEU A 231 0.48 -9.63 -5.24
CA LEU A 231 -0.86 -10.20 -5.10
C LEU A 231 -0.84 -11.68 -5.43
N LEU A 232 -1.62 -12.46 -4.70
CA LEU A 232 -2.09 -13.78 -5.09
C LEU A 232 -3.59 -13.69 -5.35
N ILE A 233 -3.99 -13.72 -6.61
CA ILE A 233 -5.40 -13.69 -7.02
C ILE A 233 -5.88 -15.12 -7.13
N TRP A 234 -6.86 -15.49 -6.30
CA TRP A 234 -7.43 -16.81 -6.27
C TRP A 234 -8.94 -16.79 -6.56
N SER A 235 -9.46 -17.90 -7.08
CA SER A 235 -10.90 -18.03 -7.38
C SER A 235 -11.51 -19.30 -6.81
N ASP A 236 -12.82 -19.24 -6.54
CA ASP A 236 -13.63 -20.34 -6.05
C ASP A 236 -14.84 -20.56 -6.97
N GLU A 237 -15.55 -21.69 -6.80
CA GLU A 237 -16.75 -22.02 -7.58
C GLU A 237 -17.86 -20.97 -7.45
N ASP A 238 -17.95 -20.32 -6.29
CA ASP A 238 -18.92 -19.27 -6.00
C ASP A 238 -18.59 -17.90 -6.64
N ASP A 239 -17.48 -17.79 -7.38
CA ASP A 239 -17.13 -16.54 -8.03
C ASP A 239 -17.96 -16.36 -9.31
N THR A 240 -19.01 -15.57 -9.18
CA THR A 240 -19.90 -15.09 -10.24
C THR A 240 -19.75 -13.56 -10.36
N ASP A 241 -20.32 -12.96 -11.39
CA ASP A 241 -20.40 -11.51 -11.59
C ASP A 241 -19.03 -10.80 -11.56
N ILE A 242 -18.05 -11.36 -12.28
CA ILE A 242 -16.70 -10.81 -12.35
C ILE A 242 -16.63 -9.75 -13.45
N ASP A 243 -16.21 -8.54 -13.09
CA ASP A 243 -15.80 -7.53 -14.07
C ASP A 243 -14.41 -7.89 -14.63
N TRP A 244 -14.43 -8.65 -15.72
CA TRP A 244 -13.22 -9.07 -16.40
C TRP A 244 -12.38 -7.92 -16.94
N ALA A 245 -13.02 -6.78 -17.30
CA ALA A 245 -12.31 -5.61 -17.77
C ALA A 245 -11.34 -5.06 -16.71
N SER A 246 -11.81 -4.94 -15.47
CA SER A 246 -10.96 -4.53 -14.34
C SER A 246 -9.85 -5.53 -14.02
N VAL A 247 -10.12 -6.84 -14.09
CA VAL A 247 -9.10 -7.89 -13.88
C VAL A 247 -8.00 -7.81 -14.94
N VAL A 248 -8.39 -7.67 -16.22
CA VAL A 248 -7.46 -7.54 -17.33
C VAL A 248 -6.64 -6.25 -17.22
N GLU A 249 -7.27 -5.16 -16.79
CA GLU A 249 -6.57 -3.89 -16.60
C GLU A 249 -5.49 -4.02 -15.50
N ILE A 250 -5.78 -4.68 -14.38
CA ILE A 250 -4.76 -4.98 -13.36
C ILE A 250 -3.63 -5.82 -13.96
N ARG A 251 -3.94 -6.87 -14.74
CA ARG A 251 -2.93 -7.70 -15.41
C ARG A 251 -2.05 -6.90 -16.38
N ARG A 252 -2.60 -5.88 -17.02
CA ARG A 252 -1.88 -4.99 -17.96
C ARG A 252 -1.00 -3.97 -17.28
N LEU A 253 -1.48 -3.37 -16.19
CA LEU A 253 -0.81 -2.28 -15.49
C LEU A 253 0.18 -2.78 -14.42
N ALA A 254 -0.07 -3.95 -13.85
CA ALA A 254 0.82 -4.54 -12.86
C ALA A 254 2.06 -5.15 -13.52
N THR A 255 3.16 -5.13 -12.78
CA THR A 255 4.36 -5.87 -13.18
C THR A 255 4.08 -7.37 -13.11
N LYS A 256 4.33 -8.10 -14.19
CA LYS A 256 3.95 -9.51 -14.36
C LYS A 256 4.45 -10.44 -13.26
N ASN A 257 5.61 -10.16 -12.69
CA ASN A 257 6.19 -10.94 -11.59
C ASN A 257 5.62 -10.61 -10.20
N ARG A 258 4.75 -9.59 -10.10
CA ARG A 258 4.16 -9.18 -8.81
C ARG A 258 2.73 -9.68 -8.60
N VAL A 259 2.15 -10.39 -9.57
CA VAL A 259 0.79 -10.94 -9.47
C VAL A 259 0.81 -12.41 -9.83
N LEU A 260 0.50 -13.27 -8.86
CA LEU A 260 0.27 -14.68 -9.03
C LEU A 260 -1.22 -14.94 -9.24
N TYR A 261 -1.54 -15.93 -10.07
CA TYR A 261 -2.92 -16.28 -10.40
C TYR A 261 -3.18 -17.76 -10.10
N ASP A 262 -3.97 -17.97 -9.09
CA ASP A 262 -4.41 -19.25 -8.59
C ASP A 262 -5.90 -19.43 -8.88
N LEU A 263 -6.19 -19.70 -10.14
CA LEU A 263 -7.53 -19.65 -10.71
C LEU A 263 -8.03 -21.03 -11.12
N LEU A 264 -9.32 -21.24 -10.92
CA LEU A 264 -10.02 -22.38 -11.52
C LEU A 264 -9.83 -22.40 -13.05
N PRO A 265 -9.78 -23.58 -13.67
CA PRO A 265 -9.54 -23.72 -15.12
C PRO A 265 -10.43 -22.81 -15.98
N ARG A 266 -11.74 -22.75 -15.70
CA ARG A 266 -12.70 -21.91 -16.40
C ARG A 266 -12.35 -20.41 -16.35
N HIS A 267 -11.89 -19.91 -15.20
CA HIS A 267 -11.53 -18.48 -15.03
C HIS A 267 -10.18 -18.20 -15.70
N ARG A 268 -9.27 -19.14 -15.63
CA ARG A 268 -7.96 -19.04 -16.31
C ARG A 268 -8.12 -18.94 -17.83
N GLU A 269 -8.97 -19.79 -18.43
CA GLU A 269 -9.27 -19.76 -19.87
C GLU A 269 -9.82 -18.42 -20.32
N ILE A 270 -10.74 -17.80 -19.55
CA ILE A 270 -11.29 -16.49 -19.89
C ILE A 270 -10.18 -15.45 -19.98
N ILE A 271 -9.30 -15.38 -18.96
CA ILE A 271 -8.19 -14.41 -18.97
C ILE A 271 -7.23 -14.67 -20.14
N GLN A 272 -6.96 -15.93 -20.48
CA GLN A 272 -6.08 -16.29 -21.62
C GLN A 272 -6.64 -15.83 -22.97
N ARG A 273 -7.95 -15.85 -23.13
CA ARG A 273 -8.62 -15.45 -24.40
C ARG A 273 -8.68 -13.93 -24.59
N ILE A 274 -8.53 -13.16 -23.51
CA ILE A 274 -8.57 -11.70 -23.58
C ILE A 274 -7.18 -11.20 -24.00
N PRO A 275 -7.05 -10.57 -25.18
CA PRO A 275 -5.77 -10.07 -25.63
C PRO A 275 -5.26 -8.95 -24.71
N VAL A 276 -4.10 -9.15 -24.13
CA VAL A 276 -3.40 -8.12 -23.34
C VAL A 276 -2.61 -7.24 -24.31
N GLN A 277 -3.28 -6.26 -24.91
CA GLN A 277 -2.57 -5.27 -25.73
C GLN A 277 -1.77 -4.32 -24.83
N PRO A 278 -0.54 -3.93 -25.20
CA PRO A 278 0.20 -2.91 -24.47
C PRO A 278 -0.58 -1.60 -24.53
N VAL A 279 -0.95 -1.06 -23.37
CA VAL A 279 -1.58 0.25 -23.28
C VAL A 279 -0.49 1.30 -23.08
N ILE A 280 -0.49 2.26 -23.98
CA ILE A 280 0.18 3.53 -23.74
C ILE A 280 -0.70 4.25 -22.72
N VAL A 281 -0.36 4.14 -21.44
CA VAL A 281 -1.07 4.82 -20.35
C VAL A 281 -0.73 6.29 -20.42
N LYS A 282 -1.53 7.04 -21.15
CA LYS A 282 -1.33 8.49 -21.34
C LYS A 282 -1.67 9.34 -20.11
N ASN A 283 -2.40 8.81 -19.14
CA ASN A 283 -2.98 9.59 -18.02
C ASN A 283 -2.98 8.83 -16.67
N GLU A 284 -1.88 8.17 -16.28
CA GLU A 284 -1.78 7.74 -14.90
C GLU A 284 -1.54 8.94 -13.98
N PRO A 285 -2.24 9.02 -12.83
CA PRO A 285 -1.90 9.99 -11.81
C PRO A 285 -0.45 9.75 -11.37
N LYS A 286 0.40 10.72 -11.62
CA LYS A 286 1.83 10.59 -11.41
C LYS A 286 2.21 11.21 -10.08
N PHE A 287 2.23 10.41 -9.04
CA PHE A 287 2.99 10.78 -7.86
C PHE A 287 4.46 10.40 -8.11
N SER A 288 5.34 11.38 -8.10
CA SER A 288 6.76 11.14 -8.35
C SER A 288 7.48 10.70 -7.09
N LEU A 289 7.75 9.39 -6.97
CA LEU A 289 8.50 8.82 -5.85
C LEU A 289 9.92 9.40 -5.70
N SER A 290 10.52 9.88 -6.79
CA SER A 290 11.85 10.49 -6.78
C SER A 290 11.82 11.96 -6.33
N GLN A 291 10.70 12.66 -6.52
CA GLN A 291 10.58 14.06 -6.12
C GLN A 291 10.16 14.25 -4.66
N TRP A 292 9.42 13.29 -4.09
CA TRP A 292 8.88 13.39 -2.74
C TRP A 292 9.55 12.39 -1.81
N ARG A 293 10.34 12.88 -0.88
CA ARG A 293 11.01 12.07 0.15
C ARG A 293 10.17 12.03 1.42
N ALA A 294 9.88 10.84 1.94
CA ALA A 294 9.26 10.69 3.25
C ALA A 294 10.26 11.09 4.34
N VAL A 295 9.77 11.84 5.33
CA VAL A 295 10.50 12.21 6.54
C VAL A 295 9.77 11.58 7.71
N GLU A 296 10.44 10.70 8.40
CA GLU A 296 9.93 10.05 9.61
C GLU A 296 10.49 10.78 10.83
N PHE A 297 9.64 11.03 11.80
CA PHE A 297 10.03 11.66 13.06
C PHE A 297 10.18 10.60 14.14
N ALA A 298 11.15 10.80 15.03
CA ALA A 298 11.31 9.94 16.18
C ALA A 298 10.06 10.04 17.08
N THR A 299 9.28 8.98 17.10
CA THR A 299 8.13 8.81 17.99
C THR A 299 8.44 7.69 19.00
N SER A 300 7.69 7.62 20.11
CA SER A 300 7.78 6.49 21.01
C SER A 300 7.57 5.19 20.26
N GLN A 301 8.22 4.09 20.67
CA GLN A 301 8.19 2.81 19.94
C GLN A 301 6.78 2.27 19.64
N ASP A 302 5.80 2.71 20.44
CA ASP A 302 4.40 2.26 20.32
C ASP A 302 3.55 3.12 19.39
N MET A 303 4.05 4.25 18.90
CA MET A 303 3.29 5.17 18.05
C MET A 303 3.66 5.01 16.57
N LEU A 304 2.68 4.68 15.76
CA LEU A 304 2.84 4.66 14.30
C LEU A 304 2.85 6.10 13.79
N SER A 305 3.94 6.48 13.13
CA SER A 305 4.06 7.73 12.38
C SER A 305 4.82 7.40 11.09
N THR A 306 4.11 7.29 9.99
CA THR A 306 4.76 6.91 8.73
C THR A 306 4.02 7.41 7.50
N VAL A 307 4.76 7.62 6.44
CA VAL A 307 4.23 7.92 5.11
C VAL A 307 4.51 6.75 4.18
N VAL A 308 3.46 6.12 3.71
CA VAL A 308 3.55 5.04 2.72
C VAL A 308 3.34 5.61 1.33
N ARG A 309 4.34 5.48 0.46
CA ARG A 309 4.32 6.05 -0.89
C ARG A 309 3.98 5.00 -1.94
N SER A 310 3.22 5.43 -2.92
CA SER A 310 2.90 4.67 -4.13
C SER A 310 3.03 5.60 -5.35
N ARG A 311 3.21 5.06 -6.52
CA ARG A 311 3.15 5.84 -7.78
C ARG A 311 1.81 6.57 -7.99
N ARG A 312 0.80 6.25 -7.19
CA ARG A 312 -0.56 6.82 -7.25
C ARG A 312 -0.88 7.76 -6.09
N GLY A 313 0.09 8.06 -5.22
CA GLY A 313 -0.12 8.95 -4.09
C GLY A 313 0.61 8.51 -2.83
N ALA A 314 0.30 9.13 -1.71
CA ALA A 314 0.90 8.82 -0.43
C ALA A 314 -0.17 8.71 0.67
N VAL A 315 -0.04 7.72 1.54
CA VAL A 315 -0.89 7.54 2.73
C VAL A 315 -0.11 7.98 3.95
N PHE A 316 -0.69 8.84 4.75
CA PHE A 316 -0.17 9.29 6.04
C PHE A 316 -0.90 8.55 7.16
N LEU A 317 -0.14 7.77 7.92
CA LEU A 317 -0.67 6.89 8.97
C LEU A 317 -0.23 7.33 10.36
N GLY A 318 -1.16 7.29 11.29
CA GLY A 318 -0.90 7.48 12.71
C GLY A 318 -0.59 8.91 13.08
N HIS A 319 0.50 9.12 13.82
CA HIS A 319 0.92 10.45 14.28
C HIS A 319 1.50 11.30 13.15
N PRO A 320 1.77 12.59 13.42
CA PRO A 320 2.32 13.50 12.43
C PRO A 320 3.54 12.96 11.68
N ALA A 321 3.55 13.13 10.36
CA ALA A 321 4.59 12.71 9.44
C ALA A 321 4.67 13.69 8.27
N ALA A 322 5.74 13.69 7.48
CA ALA A 322 5.92 14.64 6.39
C ALA A 322 6.48 14.02 5.10
N LEU A 323 6.18 14.67 3.99
CA LEU A 323 6.85 14.52 2.70
C LEU A 323 7.59 15.82 2.38
N LEU A 324 8.87 15.72 2.11
CA LEU A 324 9.69 16.84 1.64
C LEU A 324 9.87 16.73 0.13
N LEU A 325 9.65 17.85 -0.58
CA LEU A 325 10.02 17.95 -1.98
C LEU A 325 11.55 18.00 -2.09
N SER A 326 12.16 16.99 -2.71
CA SER A 326 13.60 16.76 -2.68
C SER A 326 14.42 17.69 -3.58
N GLN A 327 13.80 18.35 -4.54
CA GLN A 327 14.45 19.31 -5.43
C GLN A 327 13.50 20.40 -5.87
N THR A 328 13.77 21.60 -5.44
CA THR A 328 13.32 22.82 -6.11
C THR A 328 14.51 23.36 -6.86
N PRO A 329 14.60 23.19 -8.18
CA PRO A 329 15.65 23.92 -8.91
C PRO A 329 15.40 25.40 -8.71
N PRO A 330 16.41 26.19 -8.31
CA PRO A 330 16.25 27.62 -8.16
C PRO A 330 15.80 28.19 -9.50
N PRO A 331 14.73 28.97 -9.56
CA PRO A 331 14.32 29.58 -10.80
C PRO A 331 15.23 30.72 -11.17
N LEU A 332 15.47 30.89 -12.46
CA LEU A 332 16.26 31.99 -12.99
C LEU A 332 15.47 33.30 -13.03
N PHE A 333 14.15 33.28 -12.94
CA PHE A 333 13.28 34.48 -12.99
C PHE A 333 11.88 34.30 -12.39
N PRO A 334 11.08 35.40 -12.24
CA PRO A 334 10.06 35.55 -11.19
C PRO A 334 8.97 34.49 -11.26
N ASN A 335 8.67 34.11 -10.35
CA ASN A 335 8.72 32.83 -9.90
C ASN A 335 7.52 32.61 -9.05
N SER A 336 6.56 31.97 -9.64
CA SER A 336 5.49 31.32 -8.94
C SER A 336 5.73 29.83 -8.97
N GLN A 337 5.47 29.18 -7.88
CA GLN A 337 5.29 27.74 -7.82
C GLN A 337 3.87 27.43 -7.40
N HIS A 338 3.41 26.25 -7.77
CA HIS A 338 2.14 25.77 -7.26
C HIS A 338 2.22 24.30 -6.84
N VAL A 339 1.45 23.98 -5.83
CA VAL A 339 1.27 22.62 -5.33
C VAL A 339 -0.23 22.33 -5.43
N GLU A 340 -0.57 21.28 -6.12
CA GLU A 340 -1.95 20.84 -6.26
C GLU A 340 -2.09 19.37 -5.88
N GLY A 341 -3.27 19.01 -5.43
CA GLY A 341 -3.56 17.63 -5.06
C GLY A 341 -4.97 17.46 -4.56
N LYS A 342 -5.21 16.25 -4.07
CA LYS A 342 -6.47 15.85 -3.48
C LYS A 342 -6.20 15.07 -2.21
N VAL A 343 -6.83 15.45 -1.12
CA VAL A 343 -6.74 14.75 0.16
C VAL A 343 -8.05 14.02 0.46
N HIS A 344 -7.93 12.76 0.86
CA HIS A 344 -9.04 11.92 1.31
C HIS A 344 -8.81 11.54 2.77
N PHE A 345 -9.59 12.14 3.67
CA PHE A 345 -9.51 11.91 5.11
C PHE A 345 -10.25 10.65 5.53
N MET A 346 -9.66 9.90 6.43
CA MET A 346 -10.23 8.68 7.00
C MET A 346 -10.12 8.67 8.51
N THR A 347 -11.27 8.59 9.19
CA THR A 347 -11.32 8.43 10.64
C THR A 347 -11.27 6.94 11.00
N LYS A 348 -10.42 6.59 11.96
CA LYS A 348 -10.26 5.20 12.44
C LYS A 348 -11.43 4.71 13.31
N ARG A 349 -12.26 5.61 13.83
CA ARG A 349 -13.34 5.29 14.79
C ARG A 349 -14.66 5.93 14.38
N THR A 350 -15.74 5.37 14.88
CA THR A 350 -17.10 5.87 14.66
C THR A 350 -17.29 7.26 15.28
N LYS A 351 -18.00 8.13 14.60
CA LYS A 351 -18.18 9.58 14.87
C LYS A 351 -18.62 9.96 16.29
N HIS A 352 -19.00 9.03 17.14
CA HIS A 352 -19.67 9.33 18.40
C HIS A 352 -18.79 9.37 19.66
N GLU A 353 -17.48 9.06 19.57
CA GLU A 353 -16.68 8.86 20.78
C GLU A 353 -15.40 9.70 20.88
N ILE A 354 -15.11 10.60 19.93
CA ILE A 354 -13.80 11.25 19.91
C ILE A 354 -13.91 12.74 19.72
N ASN A 355 -13.34 13.45 20.66
CA ASN A 355 -13.01 14.86 20.48
C ASN A 355 -11.70 14.91 19.68
N ILE A 356 -11.80 15.01 18.35
CA ILE A 356 -10.63 15.12 17.48
C ILE A 356 -10.07 16.53 17.58
N ASP A 357 -8.75 16.64 17.82
CA ASP A 357 -8.05 17.92 17.86
C ASP A 357 -8.36 18.73 16.57
N ASP A 358 -8.77 19.95 16.73
CA ASP A 358 -9.10 20.88 15.66
C ASP A 358 -7.91 21.25 14.76
N ARG A 359 -6.68 20.89 15.17
CA ARG A 359 -5.45 21.01 14.38
C ARG A 359 -5.17 19.80 13.50
N THR A 360 -6.08 18.82 13.48
CA THR A 360 -5.92 17.60 12.69
C THR A 360 -6.22 17.84 11.22
N GLY A 361 -5.24 17.61 10.36
CA GLY A 361 -5.40 17.82 8.92
C GLY A 361 -4.11 17.72 8.12
N LEU A 362 -4.23 18.15 6.88
CA LEU A 362 -3.12 18.32 5.94
C LEU A 362 -2.52 19.72 6.11
N VAL A 363 -1.20 19.79 6.18
CA VAL A 363 -0.45 21.05 6.19
C VAL A 363 0.52 21.08 5.02
N ILE A 364 0.53 22.20 4.31
CA ILE A 364 1.53 22.50 3.28
C ILE A 364 2.39 23.65 3.81
N TYR A 365 3.64 23.36 4.15
CA TYR A 365 4.61 24.35 4.56
C TYR A 365 5.39 24.87 3.35
N LEU A 366 5.61 26.18 3.34
CA LEU A 366 6.44 26.88 2.38
C LEU A 366 7.59 27.52 3.16
N LEU A 367 8.81 26.94 3.00
CA LEU A 367 9.97 27.23 3.83
C LEU A 367 11.09 27.90 3.03
N ASP A 368 11.66 28.97 3.56
CA ASP A 368 12.81 29.64 2.94
C ASP A 368 14.07 28.77 3.00
N LYS A 369 14.25 28.02 4.07
CA LYS A 369 15.36 27.07 4.25
C LYS A 369 14.82 25.76 4.79
N VAL A 370 15.28 24.64 4.23
CA VAL A 370 15.12 23.34 4.82
C VAL A 370 16.17 23.21 5.92
N GLN A 371 15.80 23.53 7.15
CA GLN A 371 16.52 23.04 8.32
C GLN A 371 16.20 21.56 8.49
N GLU A 372 17.04 20.82 9.19
CA GLU A 372 16.72 19.43 9.55
C GLU A 372 15.34 19.41 10.21
N LEU A 373 14.42 18.68 9.61
CA LEU A 373 13.05 18.58 10.13
C LEU A 373 13.08 17.66 11.34
N GLU A 374 13.25 18.26 12.52
CA GLU A 374 13.25 17.54 13.80
C GLU A 374 11.83 17.24 14.30
N SER A 375 10.85 17.99 13.82
CA SER A 375 9.46 17.88 14.24
C SER A 375 8.51 18.11 13.05
N PRO A 376 7.37 17.40 12.99
CA PRO A 376 6.34 17.65 11.97
C PRO A 376 5.63 19.00 12.16
N GLU A 377 5.67 19.56 13.35
CA GLU A 377 5.18 20.92 13.62
C GLU A 377 6.33 21.90 13.44
N ILE A 378 6.42 22.47 12.24
CA ILE A 378 7.40 23.51 11.95
C ILE A 378 6.84 24.80 12.57
N LYS A 379 7.52 25.25 13.62
CA LYS A 379 7.23 26.55 14.23
C LYS A 379 7.81 27.65 13.31
N ASN A 380 7.15 28.79 13.26
CA ASN A 380 7.59 29.95 12.49
C ASN A 380 7.72 29.65 10.98
N ALA A 381 6.63 29.22 10.37
CA ALA A 381 6.57 28.89 8.96
C ALA A 381 5.31 29.46 8.30
N LEU A 382 5.43 29.79 7.04
CA LEU A 382 4.27 30.02 6.19
C LEU A 382 3.63 28.68 5.88
N LYS A 383 2.35 28.51 6.25
CA LYS A 383 1.63 27.25 6.09
C LYS A 383 0.23 27.46 5.55
N VAL A 384 -0.22 26.51 4.74
CA VAL A 384 -1.60 26.31 4.34
C VAL A 384 -2.11 25.05 5.05
N PHE A 385 -3.17 25.17 5.82
CA PHE A 385 -3.81 24.09 6.55
C PHE A 385 -5.16 23.75 5.93
N ILE A 386 -5.45 22.46 5.80
CA ILE A 386 -6.74 21.92 5.35
C ILE A 386 -7.16 20.88 6.39
N GLY A 387 -8.15 21.24 7.22
CA GLY A 387 -8.66 20.40 8.28
C GLY A 387 -9.59 19.29 7.77
N TYR A 388 -9.63 18.17 8.48
CA TYR A 388 -10.60 17.09 8.23
C TYR A 388 -12.05 17.57 8.41
N ASP A 389 -12.25 18.64 9.17
CA ASP A 389 -13.53 19.31 9.45
C ASP A 389 -13.93 20.38 8.40
N GLY A 390 -13.12 20.54 7.36
CA GLY A 390 -13.33 21.53 6.29
C GLY A 390 -12.76 22.92 6.60
N ARG A 391 -12.07 23.11 7.71
CA ARG A 391 -11.38 24.36 8.01
C ARG A 391 -10.18 24.54 7.10
N VAL A 392 -10.06 25.72 6.52
CA VAL A 392 -8.92 26.08 5.67
C VAL A 392 -8.27 27.33 6.23
N MET A 393 -6.94 27.36 6.30
CA MET A 393 -6.21 28.47 6.89
C MET A 393 -4.88 28.70 6.16
N ILE A 394 -4.57 29.97 5.91
CA ILE A 394 -3.19 30.38 5.57
C ILE A 394 -2.66 31.17 6.77
N GLU A 395 -1.50 30.81 7.27
CA GLU A 395 -0.87 31.43 8.42
C GLU A 395 0.63 31.65 8.16
N ASN A 396 1.11 32.84 8.48
CA ASN A 396 2.53 33.17 8.51
C ASN A 396 2.94 33.59 9.91
N LYS A 397 3.77 32.78 10.58
CA LYS A 397 4.24 33.06 11.95
C LYS A 397 5.61 33.75 12.02
N ASP A 398 6.30 33.88 10.89
CA ASP A 398 7.65 34.48 10.85
C ASP A 398 7.64 36.01 10.87
N MET A 399 6.45 36.63 10.88
CA MET A 399 6.32 38.06 10.70
C MET A 399 6.08 38.82 12.01
N PRO A 400 6.75 39.98 12.20
CA PRO A 400 6.39 40.91 13.25
C PRO A 400 4.96 41.37 13.03
N GLN A 401 4.08 41.15 14.02
CA GLN A 401 2.64 41.34 13.97
C GLN A 401 2.16 42.79 13.60
N ARG A 402 3.05 43.71 13.37
CA ARG A 402 2.72 45.14 13.27
C ARG A 402 2.30 45.63 11.88
N TYR A 403 2.52 44.90 10.79
CA TYR A 403 2.36 45.47 9.45
C TYR A 403 1.60 44.62 8.43
N TYR A 404 1.31 43.34 8.70
CA TYR A 404 0.69 42.46 7.72
C TYR A 404 -0.36 41.53 8.34
N GLU A 405 -1.32 41.14 7.54
CA GLU A 405 -2.27 40.10 7.92
C GLU A 405 -1.50 38.75 7.99
N THR A 406 -1.39 38.21 9.20
CA THR A 406 -0.65 36.97 9.46
C THR A 406 -1.48 35.71 9.32
N LYS A 407 -2.79 35.87 9.09
CA LYS A 407 -3.72 34.73 9.05
C LYS A 407 -4.95 35.05 8.20
N SER A 408 -5.28 34.13 7.31
CA SER A 408 -6.55 34.07 6.57
C SER A 408 -7.25 32.75 6.86
N VAL A 409 -8.56 32.77 7.14
CA VAL A 409 -9.35 31.59 7.54
C VAL A 409 -10.60 31.48 6.71
N GLY A 410 -10.90 30.26 6.25
CA GLY A 410 -12.12 29.90 5.54
C GLY A 410 -12.70 28.58 6.05
N GLN A 411 -13.96 28.33 5.75
CA GLN A 411 -14.67 27.12 6.15
C GLN A 411 -15.37 26.49 4.95
N LEU A 412 -15.17 25.20 4.72
CA LEU A 412 -15.87 24.36 3.78
C LEU A 412 -16.86 23.43 4.51
N PRO A 413 -17.89 22.95 3.82
CA PRO A 413 -18.68 21.83 4.34
C PRO A 413 -17.79 20.62 4.64
N VAL A 414 -18.13 19.88 5.71
CA VAL A 414 -17.41 18.66 6.04
C VAL A 414 -17.59 17.61 4.94
N ALA A 415 -16.50 17.18 4.36
CA ALA A 415 -16.45 16.21 3.29
C ALA A 415 -15.33 15.19 3.51
N GLU A 416 -15.42 14.01 2.88
CA GLU A 416 -14.35 13.03 2.93
C GLU A 416 -13.14 13.46 2.08
N CYS A 417 -13.38 14.19 0.99
CA CYS A 417 -12.32 14.58 0.05
C CYS A 417 -12.35 16.07 -0.26
N TYR A 418 -11.15 16.65 -0.24
CA TYR A 418 -10.90 18.03 -0.66
C TYR A 418 -9.85 18.06 -1.76
N GLY A 419 -10.11 18.85 -2.80
CA GLY A 419 -9.08 19.23 -3.76
C GLY A 419 -8.47 20.57 -3.35
N PHE A 420 -7.21 20.77 -3.65
CA PHE A 420 -6.50 22.01 -3.34
C PHE A 420 -5.56 22.43 -4.47
N PHE A 421 -5.35 23.73 -4.55
CA PHE A 421 -4.39 24.39 -5.42
C PHE A 421 -3.76 25.56 -4.66
N VAL A 422 -2.48 25.43 -4.32
CA VAL A 422 -1.73 26.44 -3.56
C VAL A 422 -0.71 27.07 -4.48
N THR A 423 -0.74 28.38 -4.64
CA THR A 423 0.23 29.15 -5.42
C THR A 423 1.07 30.03 -4.51
N ASP A 424 2.38 29.93 -4.62
CA ASP A 424 3.35 30.84 -3.99
C ASP A 424 3.97 31.75 -5.05
N LYS A 425 3.72 33.05 -4.94
CA LYS A 425 4.27 34.09 -5.83
C LYS A 425 5.46 34.83 -5.17
N GLY A 426 5.97 34.32 -4.04
CA GLY A 426 7.01 34.97 -3.26
C GLY A 426 6.48 36.09 -2.35
N TRP A 427 5.71 37.02 -2.87
CA TRP A 427 5.11 38.16 -2.14
C TRP A 427 3.66 37.91 -1.69
N ARG A 428 3.02 36.86 -2.22
CA ARG A 428 1.65 36.45 -1.90
C ARG A 428 1.51 34.94 -2.04
N VAL A 429 0.84 34.34 -1.08
CA VAL A 429 0.36 32.97 -1.16
C VAL A 429 -1.14 32.97 -1.36
N GLN A 430 -1.61 32.16 -2.29
CA GLN A 430 -3.01 31.96 -2.60
C GLN A 430 -3.35 30.46 -2.49
N ALA A 431 -4.47 30.15 -1.83
CA ALA A 431 -4.99 28.80 -1.74
C ALA A 431 -6.44 28.74 -2.19
N ASP A 432 -6.70 27.89 -3.17
CA ASP A 432 -8.03 27.48 -3.58
C ASP A 432 -8.27 26.06 -3.05
N VAL A 433 -9.28 25.87 -2.23
CA VAL A 433 -9.68 24.57 -1.68
C VAL A 433 -11.16 24.34 -1.96
N TRP A 434 -11.53 23.14 -2.34
CA TRP A 434 -12.91 22.80 -2.70
C TRP A 434 -13.27 21.36 -2.29
N THR A 435 -14.56 21.11 -2.06
CA THR A 435 -15.06 19.75 -1.87
C THR A 435 -15.09 18.99 -3.19
N THR A 436 -14.76 17.71 -3.16
CA THR A 436 -14.72 16.85 -4.35
C THR A 436 -15.14 15.42 -4.02
N GLU A 437 -15.41 14.63 -5.05
CA GLU A 437 -15.70 13.21 -4.89
C GLU A 437 -14.41 12.42 -4.71
N CYS A 438 -14.44 11.42 -3.80
CA CYS A 438 -13.32 10.53 -3.55
C CYS A 438 -13.19 9.46 -4.64
N GLY A 439 -11.95 9.14 -5.03
CA GLY A 439 -11.66 7.95 -5.83
C GLY A 439 -12.12 7.95 -7.28
N THR A 440 -12.68 9.04 -7.77
CA THR A 440 -13.13 9.13 -9.17
C THR A 440 -12.11 9.86 -10.02
N MET A 441 -11.52 9.14 -10.97
CA MET A 441 -10.87 9.71 -12.15
C MET A 441 -11.92 10.31 -13.10
N THR A 442 -12.81 11.16 -12.61
CA THR A 442 -13.82 11.77 -13.47
C THR A 442 -13.18 12.87 -14.31
N LYS A 443 -13.30 12.72 -15.62
CA LYS A 443 -12.83 13.68 -16.64
C LYS A 443 -13.43 15.09 -16.54
N LYS A 444 -14.40 15.30 -15.65
CA LYS A 444 -14.98 16.60 -15.33
C LYS A 444 -15.01 16.80 -13.82
N ARG A 445 -13.97 17.42 -13.32
CA ARG A 445 -13.90 17.91 -11.93
C ARG A 445 -14.99 18.97 -11.74
N ARG A 446 -16.11 18.59 -11.17
CA ARG A 446 -17.04 19.57 -10.62
C ARG A 446 -16.47 20.04 -9.29
N ARG A 447 -15.89 21.22 -9.30
CA ARG A 447 -15.54 21.94 -8.06
C ARG A 447 -16.86 22.35 -7.42
N LYS A 448 -17.11 21.85 -6.22
CA LYS A 448 -18.23 22.29 -5.38
C LYS A 448 -17.63 23.05 -4.20
N ASP A 449 -18.36 24.02 -3.70
CA ASP A 449 -18.03 24.74 -2.47
C ASP A 449 -16.54 25.13 -2.42
N ILE A 450 -16.18 26.19 -3.14
CA ILE A 450 -14.79 26.66 -3.23
C ILE A 450 -14.54 27.73 -2.19
N VAL A 451 -13.50 27.58 -1.41
CA VAL A 451 -12.90 28.64 -0.58
C VAL A 451 -11.61 29.10 -1.26
N ARG A 452 -11.56 30.41 -1.54
CA ARG A 452 -10.36 31.08 -2.06
C ARG A 452 -9.81 32.00 -1.00
N MET A 453 -8.55 31.87 -0.69
CA MET A 453 -7.86 32.65 0.33
C MET A 453 -6.54 33.18 -0.19
N GLU A 454 -6.15 34.35 0.29
CA GLU A 454 -4.89 34.98 -0.05
C GLU A 454 -4.25 35.54 1.22
N LEU A 455 -2.94 35.53 1.26
CA LEU A 455 -2.13 36.17 2.30
C LEU A 455 -0.93 36.83 1.68
N ASP A 456 -0.76 38.14 1.91
CA ASP A 456 0.43 38.85 1.49
C ASP A 456 1.60 38.46 2.37
N THR A 457 2.72 38.10 1.73
CA THR A 457 3.97 37.76 2.39
C THR A 457 5.00 38.80 2.00
N PRO A 458 5.61 39.51 2.94
CA PRO A 458 6.55 40.55 2.58
C PRO A 458 7.76 39.95 1.86
N PHE A 459 8.21 40.72 0.93
CA PHE A 459 9.36 40.44 0.12
C PHE A 459 10.65 40.51 0.95
N LEU A 460 11.15 39.40 1.37
CA LEU A 460 12.52 39.29 1.84
C LEU A 460 13.36 38.85 0.67
N ASN A 461 13.93 39.78 -0.09
CA ASN A 461 15.01 39.60 -1.10
C ASN A 461 15.18 38.18 -1.72
N GLN A 462 14.08 37.49 -1.97
CA GLN A 462 14.15 36.08 -2.32
C GLN A 462 14.35 35.88 -3.82
N ARG A 463 15.53 35.45 -4.15
CA ARG A 463 15.88 34.98 -5.50
C ARG A 463 15.54 33.52 -5.76
N SER A 464 14.98 32.80 -4.78
CA SER A 464 14.66 31.37 -4.86
C SER A 464 13.25 31.08 -4.40
N LEU A 465 12.64 30.05 -4.98
CA LEU A 465 11.35 29.51 -4.50
C LEU A 465 11.50 28.89 -3.11
N ARG A 466 10.42 28.96 -2.33
CA ARG A 466 10.35 28.28 -1.03
C ARG A 466 10.35 26.76 -1.20
N ASN A 467 10.94 26.09 -0.22
CA ASN A 467 10.86 24.63 -0.15
C ASN A 467 9.47 24.20 0.26
N VAL A 468 8.97 23.13 -0.34
CA VAL A 468 7.62 22.61 -0.05
C VAL A 468 7.73 21.37 0.83
N VAL A 469 7.01 21.38 1.94
CA VAL A 469 6.82 20.23 2.82
C VAL A 469 5.33 19.99 2.97
N VAL A 470 4.89 18.78 2.70
CA VAL A 470 3.51 18.36 2.90
C VAL A 470 3.47 17.45 4.12
N ALA A 471 2.71 17.80 5.12
CA ALA A 471 2.72 17.12 6.40
C ALA A 471 1.31 16.80 6.91
N LYS A 472 1.25 15.81 7.79
CA LYS A 472 0.10 15.52 8.63
C LYS A 472 0.30 16.23 9.97
N SER A 473 -0.74 16.91 10.46
CA SER A 473 -0.77 17.52 11.79
C SER A 473 -1.91 16.97 12.65
N GLY A 474 -1.83 17.18 13.95
CA GLY A 474 -2.86 16.85 14.92
C GLY A 474 -2.89 15.37 15.32
N ASP A 475 -4.10 14.86 15.51
CA ASP A 475 -4.32 13.57 16.14
C ASP A 475 -4.00 12.35 15.24
N GLY A 476 -3.52 11.27 15.85
CA GLY A 476 -3.28 9.98 15.21
C GLY A 476 -4.54 9.22 14.78
N VAL A 477 -5.71 9.73 15.12
CA VAL A 477 -7.01 9.08 14.84
C VAL A 477 -7.51 9.30 13.41
N VAL A 478 -7.04 10.34 12.74
CA VAL A 478 -7.40 10.65 11.36
C VAL A 478 -6.19 10.38 10.47
N ASP A 479 -6.30 9.43 9.58
CA ASP A 479 -5.34 9.20 8.51
C ASP A 479 -5.84 9.85 7.23
N PHE A 480 -4.95 10.01 6.25
CA PHE A 480 -5.40 10.47 4.94
C PHE A 480 -4.57 9.90 3.79
N LEU A 481 -5.20 9.78 2.64
CA LEU A 481 -4.58 9.52 1.36
C LEU A 481 -4.44 10.85 0.60
N LEU A 482 -3.23 11.13 0.15
CA LEU A 482 -2.92 12.24 -0.73
C LEU A 482 -2.78 11.72 -2.16
N GLU A 483 -3.73 12.05 -3.01
CA GLU A 483 -3.77 11.67 -4.42
C GLU A 483 -3.37 12.84 -5.30
N GLU A 484 -2.89 12.55 -6.50
CA GLU A 484 -2.63 13.54 -7.54
C GLU A 484 -1.76 14.73 -7.07
N LEU A 485 -0.80 14.47 -6.17
CA LEU A 485 0.10 15.51 -5.68
C LEU A 485 1.09 15.91 -6.77
N HIS A 486 0.95 17.13 -7.24
CA HIS A 486 1.84 17.71 -8.24
C HIS A 486 2.47 18.99 -7.71
N HIS A 487 3.73 19.16 -8.02
CA HIS A 487 4.44 20.41 -7.85
C HIS A 487 4.92 20.89 -9.22
N ASN A 488 4.61 22.13 -9.55
CA ASN A 488 5.08 22.77 -10.78
C ASN A 488 5.67 24.13 -10.45
N SER A 489 6.91 24.33 -10.84
CA SER A 489 7.54 25.65 -10.86
C SER A 489 7.42 26.21 -12.28
N ALA A 490 6.87 27.40 -12.44
CA ALA A 490 6.82 28.06 -13.73
C ALA A 490 8.23 28.29 -14.26
N ARG A 491 8.64 27.49 -15.22
CA ARG A 491 9.82 27.77 -16.06
C ARG A 491 9.34 28.60 -17.24
N ILE A 492 9.92 29.77 -17.46
CA ILE A 492 9.83 30.43 -18.77
C ILE A 492 10.51 29.44 -19.74
N PRO A 493 9.84 28.92 -20.77
CA PRO A 493 10.48 28.04 -21.73
C PRO A 493 11.65 28.81 -22.36
N ALA A 494 12.82 28.19 -22.38
CA ALA A 494 14.06 28.79 -22.92
C ALA A 494 13.95 29.31 -24.38
N ILE A 495 12.87 28.97 -25.06
CA ILE A 495 12.52 29.40 -26.41
C ILE A 495 12.28 30.91 -26.51
N SER A 496 11.81 31.57 -25.42
CA SER A 496 11.55 33.02 -25.46
C SER A 496 12.81 33.88 -25.49
N ILE A 497 13.92 33.41 -24.94
CA ILE A 497 15.17 34.19 -24.91
C ILE A 497 15.86 34.12 -26.28
N ALA A 498 15.81 32.99 -26.96
CA ALA A 498 16.37 32.85 -28.28
C ALA A 498 15.64 33.72 -29.33
N VAL A 499 14.30 33.81 -29.22
CA VAL A 499 13.49 34.65 -30.11
C VAL A 499 13.74 36.15 -29.88
N VAL A 500 13.90 36.56 -28.62
CA VAL A 500 14.24 37.99 -28.30
C VAL A 500 15.62 38.36 -28.75
N VAL A 501 16.61 37.48 -28.63
CA VAL A 501 17.98 37.73 -29.10
C VAL A 501 18.08 37.75 -30.63
N ILE A 502 17.30 36.93 -31.30
CA ILE A 502 17.19 36.93 -32.77
C ILE A 502 16.48 38.20 -33.28
N ALA A 503 15.39 38.62 -32.60
CA ALA A 503 14.68 39.84 -32.94
C ALA A 503 15.53 41.10 -32.72
N LEU A 504 16.36 41.17 -31.69
CA LEU A 504 17.30 42.26 -31.42
C LEU A 504 18.50 42.27 -32.40
N ARG A 505 18.84 41.12 -33.02
CA ARG A 505 19.88 41.06 -34.05
C ARG A 505 19.42 41.51 -35.45
N TRP A 506 18.11 41.62 -35.63
CA TRP A 506 17.51 42.11 -36.88
C TRP A 506 17.09 43.59 -36.79
N LEU A 507 17.23 44.19 -35.60
CA LEU A 507 16.93 45.61 -35.35
C LEU A 507 18.17 46.45 -35.09
N LEU A 508 19.37 45.86 -35.10
CA LEU A 508 20.69 46.48 -35.14
C LEU A 508 21.41 46.11 -36.45
#